data_4dfaf02b520bc9b4d7639340f049dc8e
#
_entry.id   4dfaf02b520bc9b4d7639340f049dc8e
#
_cell.length_a   1.000
_cell.length_b   1.000
_cell.length_c   1.000
_cell.angle_alpha   90.00
_cell.angle_beta   90.00
_cell.angle_gamma   90.00
#
_symmetry.space_group_name_H-M   'P 1'
#
loop_
_entity.id
_entity.type
_entity.pdbx_description
1 polymer ?
#
loop_
_entity_poly.entity_id
_entity_poly.type
_entity_poly.pdbx_seq_one_letter_code
_entity_poly.pdbx_strand_id
1 'polypeptide(L)'
;MGKKVFLILLSGFLVAFYPGITVAQHQHGHESPPAAPQKGTSHDMHKADKPVQTATVEGLKISFEVMDMSAHMSMPGMKGSSQHGSSEHSKSHAIMVKVQDTASKEILSDAKVRYTLIRPSGEKETGNLVWSGDYYGGGFSPKEKGAYKVQLMIESGGMEREAKFVYSAK
;
A
#
# COMPACT_ATOMS: atom_id res chain seq x y z
N MET A 1 -9.23 13.04 48.03
CA MET A 1 -8.15 12.02 47.94
C MET A 1 -8.80 10.64 47.83
N GLY A 2 -8.93 10.09 46.60
CA GLY A 2 -9.52 8.78 46.34
C GLY A 2 -8.50 7.91 45.60
N LYS A 3 -7.91 6.95 46.30
CA LYS A 3 -6.99 5.96 45.74
C LYS A 3 -7.80 4.93 44.96
N LYS A 4 -7.67 4.88 43.61
CA LYS A 4 -8.20 3.79 42.78
C LYS A 4 -7.20 2.65 42.78
N VAL A 5 -7.59 1.53 43.38
CA VAL A 5 -6.85 0.26 43.38
C VAL A 5 -7.12 -0.41 42.04
N PHE A 6 -6.07 -0.67 41.26
CA PHE A 6 -6.14 -1.41 39.97
C PHE A 6 -5.93 -2.90 40.29
N LEU A 7 -6.98 -3.70 40.11
CA LEU A 7 -6.92 -5.15 40.27
C LEU A 7 -6.47 -5.77 38.98
N ILE A 8 -5.26 -6.34 38.92
CA ILE A 8 -4.74 -7.08 37.79
C ILE A 8 -5.19 -8.54 37.90
N LEU A 9 -6.10 -8.96 37.02
CA LEU A 9 -6.49 -10.36 36.85
C LEU A 9 -5.50 -11.05 35.91
N LEU A 10 -4.70 -11.91 36.48
CA LEU A 10 -3.77 -12.80 35.79
C LEU A 10 -4.56 -14.01 35.23
N SER A 11 -4.85 -14.02 33.94
CA SER A 11 -5.50 -15.15 33.24
C SER A 11 -4.43 -16.09 32.68
N GLY A 12 -4.30 -17.26 33.31
CA GLY A 12 -3.38 -18.30 32.88
C GLY A 12 -3.85 -18.98 31.59
N PHE A 13 -2.98 -19.07 30.61
CA PHE A 13 -3.21 -19.76 29.35
C PHE A 13 -2.75 -21.21 29.44
N LEU A 14 -3.70 -22.14 29.38
CA LEU A 14 -3.45 -23.59 29.37
C LEU A 14 -3.10 -24.02 27.94
N VAL A 15 -1.86 -24.46 27.72
CA VAL A 15 -1.42 -25.01 26.43
C VAL A 15 -1.78 -26.49 26.38
N ALA A 16 -2.71 -26.88 25.52
CA ALA A 16 -3.02 -28.27 25.22
C ALA A 16 -2.12 -28.78 24.10
N PHE A 17 -1.28 -29.76 24.42
CA PHE A 17 -0.49 -30.53 23.46
C PHE A 17 -1.39 -31.58 22.77
N TYR A 18 -1.45 -31.55 21.43
CA TYR A 18 -2.00 -32.64 20.62
C TYR A 18 -0.86 -33.43 19.96
N PRO A 19 -0.77 -34.74 20.19
CA PRO A 19 0.17 -35.58 19.46
C PRO A 19 -0.47 -36.16 18.19
N GLY A 20 0.27 -36.05 17.10
CA GLY A 20 0.42 -37.05 16.05
C GLY A 20 -0.76 -37.43 15.17
N ILE A 21 -0.69 -37.01 13.90
CA ILE A 21 -1.28 -37.78 12.78
C ILE A 21 -0.18 -37.98 11.73
N THR A 22 0.30 -39.22 11.63
CA THR A 22 1.13 -39.72 10.53
C THR A 22 0.22 -39.99 9.33
N VAL A 23 0.45 -39.32 8.21
CA VAL A 23 -0.19 -39.65 6.92
C VAL A 23 0.85 -40.24 5.99
N ALA A 24 0.51 -41.41 5.45
CA ALA A 24 1.31 -42.26 4.60
C ALA A 24 1.74 -41.59 3.29
N GLN A 25 2.98 -41.88 2.90
CA GLN A 25 3.56 -41.57 1.58
C GLN A 25 2.84 -42.35 0.47
N HIS A 26 2.34 -41.65 -0.53
CA HIS A 26 2.14 -42.21 -1.87
C HIS A 26 3.27 -41.71 -2.77
N GLN A 27 4.18 -42.62 -3.05
CA GLN A 27 5.24 -42.50 -4.03
C GLN A 27 4.64 -42.76 -5.42
N HIS A 28 4.46 -41.73 -6.24
CA HIS A 28 4.38 -41.86 -7.69
C HIS A 28 5.62 -41.24 -8.30
N GLY A 29 6.54 -42.11 -8.70
CA GLY A 29 7.69 -41.76 -9.51
C GLY A 29 7.24 -41.33 -10.91
N HIS A 30 7.52 -40.11 -11.28
CA HIS A 30 7.71 -39.66 -12.66
C HIS A 30 9.07 -38.98 -12.70
N GLU A 31 10.05 -39.71 -13.24
CA GLU A 31 11.30 -39.11 -13.68
C GLU A 31 10.99 -38.12 -14.81
N SER A 32 11.13 -36.84 -14.50
CA SER A 32 11.21 -35.77 -15.51
C SER A 32 12.69 -35.44 -15.72
N PRO A 33 13.14 -35.23 -16.96
CA PRO A 33 14.53 -34.89 -17.27
C PRO A 33 14.92 -33.56 -16.63
N PRO A 34 16.23 -33.35 -16.33
CA PRO A 34 16.72 -32.17 -15.65
C PRO A 34 16.46 -30.92 -16.51
N ALA A 35 15.58 -30.08 -16.02
CA ALA A 35 15.35 -28.74 -16.61
C ALA A 35 16.62 -27.90 -16.44
N ALA A 36 17.09 -27.36 -17.55
CA ALA A 36 18.16 -26.36 -17.59
C ALA A 36 17.80 -25.18 -16.67
N PRO A 37 18.81 -24.51 -16.06
CA PRO A 37 18.57 -23.39 -15.16
C PRO A 37 17.90 -22.26 -15.96
N GLN A 38 16.61 -22.07 -15.75
CA GLN A 38 15.90 -20.89 -16.23
C GLN A 38 16.46 -19.69 -15.45
N LYS A 39 17.25 -18.91 -16.17
CA LYS A 39 17.67 -17.58 -15.79
C LYS A 39 16.39 -16.78 -15.47
N GLY A 40 16.11 -16.59 -14.19
CA GLY A 40 14.99 -15.77 -13.75
C GLY A 40 15.11 -14.39 -14.36
N THR A 41 14.27 -14.12 -15.33
CA THR A 41 14.03 -12.76 -15.79
C THR A 41 13.28 -12.06 -14.65
N SER A 42 14.05 -11.38 -13.82
CA SER A 42 13.50 -10.36 -12.93
C SER A 42 12.79 -9.35 -13.83
N HIS A 43 11.46 -9.34 -13.76
CA HIS A 43 10.68 -8.28 -14.36
C HIS A 43 10.91 -6.97 -13.58
N ASP A 44 12.07 -6.35 -13.83
CA ASP A 44 12.31 -4.94 -13.52
C ASP A 44 11.49 -4.07 -14.48
N MET A 45 10.17 -4.14 -14.41
CA MET A 45 9.26 -3.36 -15.25
C MET A 45 8.63 -2.18 -14.53
N HIS A 46 9.18 -1.73 -13.44
CA HIS A 46 8.70 -0.50 -12.83
C HIS A 46 9.87 0.48 -12.62
N LYS A 47 10.31 1.06 -13.73
CA LYS A 47 11.13 2.26 -13.66
C LYS A 47 10.21 3.38 -13.18
N ALA A 48 10.15 3.59 -11.87
CA ALA A 48 9.48 4.73 -11.28
C ALA A 48 10.11 5.99 -11.87
N ASP A 49 9.38 6.71 -12.70
CA ASP A 49 9.86 7.96 -13.32
C ASP A 49 10.12 9.07 -12.32
N LYS A 50 9.76 8.85 -11.04
CA LYS A 50 9.96 9.83 -9.96
C LYS A 50 10.42 9.13 -8.68
N PRO A 51 11.34 9.76 -7.92
CA PRO A 51 11.83 9.17 -6.68
C PRO A 51 10.72 9.06 -5.64
N VAL A 52 10.70 7.94 -4.93
CA VAL A 52 9.84 7.76 -3.74
C VAL A 52 10.23 8.83 -2.71
N GLN A 53 9.28 9.64 -2.29
CA GLN A 53 9.46 10.60 -1.22
C GLN A 53 9.14 9.94 0.11
N THR A 54 9.90 10.26 1.15
CA THR A 54 9.69 9.68 2.48
C THR A 54 9.66 10.78 3.54
N ALA A 55 8.72 10.67 4.46
CA ALA A 55 8.62 11.50 5.66
C ALA A 55 8.46 10.60 6.90
N THR A 56 8.97 11.07 8.04
CA THR A 56 8.73 10.41 9.34
C THR A 56 7.95 11.36 10.22
N VAL A 57 6.80 10.91 10.72
CA VAL A 57 5.89 11.70 11.54
C VAL A 57 5.43 10.83 12.72
N GLU A 58 5.74 11.26 13.94
CA GLU A 58 5.26 10.64 15.19
C GLU A 58 5.31 9.11 15.20
N GLY A 59 6.49 8.54 14.89
CA GLY A 59 6.72 7.10 14.90
C GLY A 59 6.26 6.36 13.63
N LEU A 60 5.72 7.05 12.64
CA LEU A 60 5.38 6.48 11.35
C LEU A 60 6.36 6.95 10.27
N LYS A 61 6.86 6.03 9.47
CA LYS A 61 7.56 6.28 8.21
C LYS A 61 6.56 6.19 7.07
N ILE A 62 6.39 7.26 6.33
CA ILE A 62 5.43 7.38 5.24
C ILE A 62 6.22 7.50 3.95
N SER A 63 6.01 6.55 3.02
CA SER A 63 6.60 6.59 1.67
C SER A 63 5.50 6.94 0.68
N PHE A 64 5.73 7.95 -0.13
CA PHE A 64 4.79 8.50 -1.10
C PHE A 64 5.36 8.40 -2.51
N GLU A 65 4.55 7.89 -3.43
CA GLU A 65 4.89 7.77 -4.84
C GLU A 65 3.67 8.11 -5.71
N VAL A 66 3.92 8.67 -6.88
CA VAL A 66 2.90 8.88 -7.90
C VAL A 66 3.35 8.18 -9.19
N MET A 67 2.51 7.28 -9.68
CA MET A 67 2.72 6.53 -10.90
C MET A 67 1.83 7.11 -12.02
N ASP A 68 2.42 7.32 -13.21
CA ASP A 68 1.66 7.65 -14.42
C ASP A 68 1.11 6.36 -15.04
N MET A 69 -0.22 6.26 -15.08
CA MET A 69 -0.94 5.10 -15.61
C MET A 69 -1.23 5.21 -17.11
N SER A 70 -0.95 6.35 -17.73
CA SER A 70 -1.28 6.59 -19.15
C SER A 70 -0.54 5.65 -20.10
N ALA A 71 0.70 5.30 -19.77
CA ALA A 71 1.51 4.35 -20.53
C ALA A 71 0.94 2.91 -20.50
N HIS A 72 0.31 2.50 -19.40
CA HIS A 72 -0.30 1.18 -19.26
C HIS A 72 -1.62 1.03 -20.02
N MET A 73 -2.36 2.13 -20.21
CA MET A 73 -3.60 2.12 -21.00
C MET A 73 -3.37 2.06 -22.52
N SER A 74 -2.15 2.29 -22.97
CA SER A 74 -1.80 2.36 -24.39
C SER A 74 -1.31 1.04 -24.99
N MET A 75 -1.26 -0.06 -24.23
CA MET A 75 -0.84 -1.36 -24.75
C MET A 75 -1.92 -1.96 -25.65
N PRO A 76 -1.66 -2.17 -26.97
CA PRO A 76 -2.58 -2.85 -27.87
C PRO A 76 -2.63 -4.34 -27.50
N GLY A 77 -3.75 -4.79 -26.94
CA GLY A 77 -3.98 -6.19 -26.57
C GLY A 77 -4.80 -6.40 -25.31
N MET A 78 -4.90 -5.45 -24.42
CA MET A 78 -5.79 -5.53 -23.24
C MET A 78 -7.17 -4.93 -23.53
N LYS A 79 -7.86 -5.43 -24.56
CA LYS A 79 -9.33 -5.34 -24.65
C LYS A 79 -9.92 -6.46 -23.79
N GLY A 80 -9.72 -6.40 -22.48
CA GLY A 80 -10.20 -7.36 -21.52
C GLY A 80 -11.25 -6.72 -20.62
N SER A 81 -12.50 -7.04 -20.85
CA SER A 81 -13.63 -7.17 -19.89
C SER A 81 -13.67 -6.16 -18.74
N SER A 82 -13.83 -4.89 -19.04
CA SER A 82 -14.29 -3.90 -18.04
C SER A 82 -15.81 -3.97 -17.94
N GLN A 83 -16.30 -4.90 -17.14
CA GLN A 83 -17.73 -5.02 -16.78
C GLN A 83 -17.90 -4.91 -15.27
N HIS A 84 -17.29 -3.87 -14.66
CA HIS A 84 -17.70 -3.31 -13.39
C HIS A 84 -17.41 -1.81 -13.43
N GLY A 85 -18.48 -1.03 -13.50
CA GLY A 85 -18.44 0.43 -13.54
C GLY A 85 -17.95 1.01 -12.22
N SER A 86 -16.68 1.36 -12.16
CA SER A 86 -16.17 2.32 -11.20
C SER A 86 -15.44 3.40 -11.97
N SER A 87 -15.78 4.65 -11.68
CA SER A 87 -15.20 5.87 -12.28
C SER A 87 -13.69 6.04 -12.03
N GLU A 88 -13.06 5.07 -11.39
CA GLU A 88 -11.61 5.08 -11.08
C GLU A 88 -10.73 4.72 -12.27
N HIS A 89 -11.23 3.96 -13.25
CA HIS A 89 -10.46 3.58 -14.45
C HIS A 89 -10.18 4.73 -15.42
N SER A 90 -10.74 5.92 -15.19
CA SER A 90 -10.45 7.10 -16.00
C SER A 90 -9.31 7.97 -15.45
N LYS A 91 -8.73 7.59 -14.33
CA LYS A 91 -7.65 8.35 -13.68
C LYS A 91 -6.32 8.06 -14.36
N SER A 92 -5.61 9.12 -14.75
CA SER A 92 -4.33 8.99 -15.45
C SER A 92 -3.13 8.71 -14.52
N HIS A 93 -3.29 8.91 -13.21
CA HIS A 93 -2.23 8.73 -12.23
C HIS A 93 -2.75 7.97 -11.02
N ALA A 94 -1.85 7.18 -10.40
CA ALA A 94 -2.09 6.52 -9.12
C ALA A 94 -1.19 7.13 -8.04
N ILE A 95 -1.78 7.43 -6.89
CA ILE A 95 -1.05 7.72 -5.65
C ILE A 95 -0.84 6.39 -4.93
N MET A 96 0.39 6.13 -4.50
CA MET A 96 0.74 4.98 -3.68
C MET A 96 1.41 5.47 -2.39
N VAL A 97 0.91 4.99 -1.25
CA VAL A 97 1.40 5.37 0.08
C VAL A 97 1.65 4.10 0.89
N LYS A 98 2.88 3.93 1.39
CA LYS A 98 3.20 2.94 2.41
C LYS A 98 3.31 3.63 3.76
N VAL A 99 2.65 3.06 4.76
CA VAL A 99 2.70 3.54 6.15
C VAL A 99 3.35 2.43 6.97
N GLN A 100 4.51 2.72 7.57
CA GLN A 100 5.30 1.76 8.33
C GLN A 100 5.54 2.29 9.74
N ASP A 101 5.29 1.49 10.76
CA ASP A 101 5.72 1.80 12.13
C ASP A 101 7.25 1.79 12.22
N THR A 102 7.83 2.82 12.83
CA THR A 102 9.30 2.96 12.88
C THR A 102 9.95 2.04 13.91
N ALA A 103 9.22 1.58 14.91
CA ALA A 103 9.73 0.70 15.97
C ALA A 103 9.65 -0.77 15.55
N SER A 104 8.44 -1.24 15.17
CA SER A 104 8.22 -2.64 14.77
C SER A 104 8.68 -2.94 13.34
N LYS A 105 8.80 -1.92 12.48
CA LYS A 105 9.03 -2.04 11.02
C LYS A 105 7.87 -2.69 10.27
N GLU A 106 6.75 -2.90 10.92
CA GLU A 106 5.55 -3.45 10.29
C GLU A 106 4.83 -2.42 9.41
N ILE A 107 4.29 -2.88 8.30
CA ILE A 107 3.43 -2.05 7.43
C ILE A 107 2.03 -2.06 8.02
N LEU A 108 1.48 -0.90 8.29
CA LEU A 108 0.13 -0.75 8.81
C LEU A 108 -0.88 -0.92 7.66
N SER A 109 -1.74 -1.93 7.78
CA SER A 109 -2.78 -2.25 6.79
C SER A 109 -4.17 -1.77 7.19
N ASP A 110 -4.33 -1.33 8.44
CA ASP A 110 -5.60 -0.92 9.07
C ASP A 110 -5.76 0.59 9.25
N ALA A 111 -4.80 1.38 8.75
CA ALA A 111 -4.89 2.83 8.81
C ALA A 111 -5.94 3.37 7.83
N LYS A 112 -6.59 4.48 8.19
CA LYS A 112 -7.38 5.27 7.24
C LYS A 112 -6.49 6.36 6.67
N VAL A 113 -6.29 6.33 5.36
CA VAL A 113 -5.43 7.29 4.67
C VAL A 113 -6.27 8.14 3.73
N ARG A 114 -6.26 9.46 3.97
CA ARG A 114 -6.91 10.46 3.11
C ARG A 114 -5.86 11.37 2.50
N TYR A 115 -6.08 11.82 1.30
CA TYR A 115 -5.24 12.82 0.66
C TYR A 115 -6.00 14.10 0.37
N THR A 116 -5.28 15.21 0.37
CA THR A 116 -5.69 16.49 -0.20
C THR A 116 -4.61 16.93 -1.19
N LEU A 117 -4.99 17.05 -2.46
CA LEU A 117 -4.16 17.63 -3.51
C LEU A 117 -4.49 19.11 -3.64
N ILE A 118 -3.50 19.96 -3.51
CA ILE A 118 -3.64 21.41 -3.73
C ILE A 118 -2.93 21.72 -5.04
N ARG A 119 -3.68 22.13 -6.02
CA ARG A 119 -3.21 22.47 -7.38
C ARG A 119 -2.35 23.73 -7.37
N PRO A 120 -1.57 23.99 -8.44
CA PRO A 120 -0.86 25.28 -8.62
C PRO A 120 -1.79 26.49 -8.53
N SER A 121 -3.03 26.37 -9.02
CA SER A 121 -4.09 27.40 -8.89
C SER A 121 -4.60 27.61 -7.47
N GLY A 122 -4.29 26.71 -6.53
CA GLY A 122 -4.83 26.72 -5.16
C GLY A 122 -6.10 25.89 -4.98
N GLU A 123 -6.69 25.37 -6.08
CA GLU A 123 -7.86 24.50 -6.00
C GLU A 123 -7.52 23.19 -5.29
N LYS A 124 -8.45 22.66 -4.47
CA LYS A 124 -8.26 21.48 -3.67
C LYS A 124 -9.10 20.31 -4.18
N GLU A 125 -8.49 19.13 -4.19
CA GLU A 125 -9.14 17.85 -4.45
C GLU A 125 -8.83 16.91 -3.29
N THR A 126 -9.84 16.24 -2.73
CA THR A 126 -9.68 15.29 -1.62
C THR A 126 -10.15 13.91 -2.04
N GLY A 127 -9.55 12.88 -1.43
CA GLY A 127 -9.97 11.49 -1.62
C GLY A 127 -9.44 10.58 -0.54
N ASN A 128 -9.92 9.34 -0.55
CA ASN A 128 -9.43 8.28 0.32
C ASN A 128 -8.51 7.37 -0.47
N LEU A 129 -7.48 6.85 0.20
CA LEU A 129 -6.65 5.78 -0.34
C LEU A 129 -7.11 4.46 0.26
N VAL A 130 -7.19 3.43 -0.57
CA VAL A 130 -7.65 2.09 -0.20
C VAL A 130 -6.46 1.15 -0.08
N TRP A 131 -6.46 0.30 0.94
CA TRP A 131 -5.43 -0.73 1.11
C TRP A 131 -5.45 -1.73 -0.04
N SER A 132 -4.29 -2.00 -0.62
CA SER A 132 -4.11 -2.87 -1.80
C SER A 132 -3.01 -3.91 -1.59
N GLY A 133 -2.98 -4.56 -0.42
CA GLY A 133 -2.06 -5.65 -0.09
C GLY A 133 -0.75 -5.19 0.56
N ASP A 134 -0.06 -4.18 0.03
CA ASP A 134 1.21 -3.68 0.56
C ASP A 134 1.36 -2.14 0.53
N TYR A 135 0.33 -1.45 0.04
CA TYR A 135 0.24 0.02 0.02
C TYR A 135 -1.20 0.50 0.02
N TYR A 136 -1.41 1.77 0.33
CA TYR A 136 -2.66 2.48 0.14
C TYR A 136 -2.66 3.14 -1.22
N GLY A 137 -3.64 2.82 -2.06
CA GLY A 137 -3.75 3.27 -3.44
C GLY A 137 -4.98 4.11 -3.71
N GLY A 138 -4.86 5.07 -4.63
CA GLY A 138 -5.99 5.85 -5.15
C GLY A 138 -5.61 6.57 -6.44
N GLY A 139 -6.59 6.80 -7.29
CA GLY A 139 -6.37 7.44 -8.58
C GLY A 139 -6.70 8.93 -8.56
N PHE A 140 -5.98 9.71 -9.37
CA PHE A 140 -6.31 11.11 -9.67
C PHE A 140 -5.91 11.46 -11.11
N SER A 141 -6.35 12.62 -11.59
CA SER A 141 -5.94 13.15 -12.89
C SER A 141 -5.45 14.58 -12.71
N PRO A 142 -4.16 14.84 -12.94
CA PRO A 142 -3.65 16.20 -12.94
C PRO A 142 -4.37 17.04 -14.02
N LYS A 143 -4.98 18.14 -13.61
CA LYS A 143 -5.68 19.06 -14.53
C LYS A 143 -4.79 20.23 -14.97
N GLU A 144 -3.70 20.47 -14.25
CA GLU A 144 -2.78 21.57 -14.45
C GLU A 144 -1.34 21.05 -14.42
N LYS A 145 -0.46 21.68 -15.19
CA LYS A 145 0.99 21.47 -15.07
C LYS A 145 1.53 22.24 -13.89
N GLY A 146 2.55 21.70 -13.23
CA GLY A 146 3.22 22.39 -12.13
C GLY A 146 3.24 21.60 -10.84
N ALA A 147 3.55 22.29 -9.74
CA ALA A 147 3.74 21.67 -8.44
C ALA A 147 2.43 21.57 -7.66
N TYR A 148 2.03 20.36 -7.36
CA TYR A 148 0.91 20.02 -6.47
C TYR A 148 1.45 19.83 -5.06
N LYS A 149 0.83 20.48 -4.07
CA LYS A 149 1.06 20.13 -2.66
C LYS A 149 0.16 18.97 -2.29
N VAL A 150 0.73 17.92 -1.72
CA VAL A 150 0.00 16.72 -1.28
C VAL A 150 0.02 16.69 0.24
N GLN A 151 -1.14 16.71 0.85
CA GLN A 151 -1.30 16.52 2.29
C GLN A 151 -1.93 15.15 2.50
N LEU A 152 -1.28 14.28 3.28
CA LEU A 152 -1.81 12.99 3.70
C LEU A 152 -2.23 13.08 5.16
N MET A 153 -3.47 12.68 5.44
CA MET A 153 -3.97 12.48 6.79
C MET A 153 -4.06 10.98 7.05
N ILE A 154 -3.33 10.51 8.05
CA ILE A 154 -3.24 9.10 8.43
C ILE A 154 -3.85 8.93 9.82
N GLU A 155 -4.96 8.21 9.91
CA GLU A 155 -5.58 7.81 11.17
C GLU A 155 -5.19 6.36 11.48
N SER A 156 -4.49 6.14 12.58
CA SER A 156 -4.07 4.82 13.04
C SER A 156 -3.95 4.81 14.56
N GLY A 157 -4.46 3.75 15.21
CA GLY A 157 -4.45 3.64 16.67
C GLY A 157 -5.19 4.77 17.39
N GLY A 158 -6.22 5.37 16.77
CA GLY A 158 -6.98 6.50 17.31
C GLY A 158 -6.27 7.85 17.27
N MET A 159 -5.13 7.95 16.58
CA MET A 159 -4.37 9.19 16.41
C MET A 159 -4.37 9.59 14.93
N GLU A 160 -4.53 10.88 14.66
CA GLU A 160 -4.37 11.47 13.33
C GLU A 160 -2.97 12.08 13.20
N ARG A 161 -2.33 11.83 12.06
CA ARG A 161 -1.00 12.36 11.72
C ARG A 161 -1.02 12.95 10.32
N GLU A 162 -0.34 14.08 10.13
CA GLU A 162 -0.25 14.75 8.84
C GLU A 162 1.16 14.61 8.25
N ALA A 163 1.23 14.22 6.97
CA ALA A 163 2.44 14.26 6.18
C ALA A 163 2.25 15.12 4.93
N LYS A 164 3.31 15.81 4.49
CA LYS A 164 3.28 16.73 3.34
C LYS A 164 4.33 16.34 2.31
N PHE A 165 3.90 16.31 1.06
CA PHE A 165 4.74 15.99 -0.10
C PHE A 165 4.49 16.98 -1.23
N VAL A 166 5.32 16.93 -2.27
CA VAL A 166 5.15 17.72 -3.49
C VAL A 166 5.19 16.78 -4.69
N TYR A 167 4.21 16.90 -5.57
CA TYR A 167 4.16 16.22 -6.85
C TYR A 167 4.24 17.25 -7.97
N SER A 168 5.10 17.03 -8.96
CA SER A 168 5.21 17.91 -10.14
C SER A 168 4.61 17.22 -11.36
N ALA A 169 3.48 17.74 -11.83
CA ALA A 169 2.86 17.33 -13.10
C ALA A 169 3.58 18.02 -14.27
N LYS A 170 3.92 17.25 -15.31
CA LYS A 170 4.63 17.72 -16.53
C LYS A 170 3.66 18.18 -17.62
#